data_4fc84c474d9b860221ff8571c9e4820a
#
_entry.id   4fc84c474d9b860221ff8571c9e4820a
#
_cell.length_a   1.000
_cell.length_b   1.000
_cell.length_c   1.000
_cell.angle_alpha   90.00
_cell.angle_beta   90.00
_cell.angle_gamma   90.00
#
_symmetry.space_group_name_H-M   'P 1'
#
loop_
_entity.id
_entity.type
_entity.pdbx_description
1 polymer ?
#
loop_
_entity_poly.entity_id
_entity_poly.type
_entity_poly.pdbx_seq_one_letter_code
_entity_poly.pdbx_strand_id
1 'polypeptide(L)'
;MFKKIAKVFIASGLLLALSACSQDKEIKTAEDYKDTYPGVFATYKANADMSETKFGGSVQVDYLEAHPNLREFYDGYGFAKQYDRARGHTYALEDAINTERPKPGASCLACKSADFVAALEKDGIDVNSMDFDQFVKDHPGMQTISCYDCHMDDIGTVQVTREHFRKQIDEGRVNSNNAKVDSLSCAQCHVEYYLDPETKEVILPYKYGFETDDMLKYYDEIDFNDWEHPATGTGLLKAQHPEFETFMGSVHDAAGLSCIDCHMPIVEDEKGNKFKSHHWTSPLKSKETIKNSCLSCHAGKSEDDMIAWVEEVQQGVYDRTT
;
A
#
# COMPACT_ATOMS: atom_id res chain seq x y z
N MET A 1 -78.67 -29.79 -19.08
CA MET A 1 -78.60 -28.44 -18.49
C MET A 1 -77.59 -28.48 -17.35
N PHE A 2 -76.29 -28.30 -17.65
CA PHE A 2 -75.23 -28.43 -16.68
C PHE A 2 -74.59 -27.04 -16.45
N LYS A 3 -74.77 -26.55 -15.22
CA LYS A 3 -74.12 -25.30 -14.77
C LYS A 3 -72.69 -25.66 -14.35
N LYS A 4 -71.68 -25.06 -15.06
CA LYS A 4 -70.27 -25.09 -14.65
C LYS A 4 -70.02 -23.99 -13.61
N ILE A 5 -69.58 -24.40 -12.42
CA ILE A 5 -69.11 -23.52 -11.36
C ILE A 5 -67.61 -23.33 -11.58
N ALA A 6 -67.22 -22.10 -11.88
CA ALA A 6 -65.82 -21.73 -11.96
C ALA A 6 -65.27 -21.43 -10.52
N LYS A 7 -64.26 -22.22 -10.12
CA LYS A 7 -63.51 -21.92 -8.88
C LYS A 7 -62.39 -20.93 -9.20
N VAL A 8 -62.51 -19.76 -8.62
CA VAL A 8 -61.43 -18.76 -8.60
C VAL A 8 -60.46 -19.12 -7.50
N PHE A 9 -59.22 -19.49 -7.87
CA PHE A 9 -58.11 -19.60 -6.92
C PHE A 9 -57.45 -18.25 -6.78
N ILE A 10 -57.59 -17.60 -5.61
CA ILE A 10 -56.82 -16.45 -5.22
C ILE A 10 -55.50 -16.96 -4.69
N ALA A 11 -54.42 -16.84 -5.47
CA ALA A 11 -53.08 -17.09 -5.04
C ALA A 11 -52.58 -15.85 -4.26
N SER A 12 -52.60 -15.93 -2.94
CA SER A 12 -51.94 -14.96 -2.07
C SER A 12 -50.44 -15.16 -2.17
N GLY A 13 -49.79 -14.36 -3.04
CA GLY A 13 -48.35 -14.28 -3.10
C GLY A 13 -47.82 -13.58 -1.86
N LEU A 14 -47.24 -14.32 -0.95
CA LEU A 14 -46.47 -13.79 0.17
C LEU A 14 -45.13 -13.31 -0.38
N LEU A 15 -45.00 -11.99 -0.64
CA LEU A 15 -43.71 -11.38 -0.90
C LEU A 15 -42.93 -11.40 0.42
N LEU A 16 -42.07 -12.38 0.59
CA LEU A 16 -40.96 -12.33 1.54
C LEU A 16 -39.97 -11.31 1.00
N ALA A 17 -40.06 -10.10 1.50
CA ALA A 17 -38.97 -9.13 1.40
C ALA A 17 -37.80 -9.70 2.20
N LEU A 18 -36.85 -10.31 1.48
CA LEU A 18 -35.52 -10.59 2.02
C LEU A 18 -34.83 -9.23 2.22
N SER A 19 -35.00 -8.66 3.41
CA SER A 19 -34.09 -7.66 3.91
C SER A 19 -32.75 -8.36 4.10
N ALA A 20 -31.93 -8.36 3.06
CA ALA A 20 -30.52 -8.60 3.23
C ALA A 20 -29.98 -7.41 4.04
N CYS A 21 -30.00 -7.52 5.37
CA CYS A 21 -29.12 -6.72 6.19
C CYS A 21 -27.72 -7.11 5.75
N SER A 22 -27.06 -6.26 4.97
CA SER A 22 -25.62 -6.32 4.82
C SER A 22 -25.07 -6.09 6.22
N GLN A 23 -24.70 -7.17 6.91
CA GLN A 23 -23.88 -7.03 8.12
C GLN A 23 -22.61 -6.35 7.67
N ASP A 24 -22.25 -5.24 8.31
CA ASP A 24 -20.97 -4.61 8.09
C ASP A 24 -19.88 -5.67 8.32
N LYS A 25 -18.99 -5.82 7.37
CA LYS A 25 -17.94 -6.82 7.41
C LYS A 25 -17.00 -6.50 8.57
N GLU A 26 -16.88 -7.40 9.54
CA GLU A 26 -15.97 -7.22 10.68
C GLU A 26 -14.54 -7.38 10.18
N ILE A 27 -13.77 -6.30 10.23
CA ILE A 27 -12.35 -6.28 9.88
C ILE A 27 -11.55 -6.71 11.10
N LYS A 28 -10.96 -7.91 11.03
CA LYS A 28 -10.09 -8.40 12.09
C LYS A 28 -8.75 -7.70 12.08
N THR A 29 -8.31 -7.31 13.26
CA THR A 29 -7.05 -6.61 13.52
C THR A 29 -5.95 -7.56 13.98
N ALA A 30 -4.73 -7.06 14.12
CA ALA A 30 -3.63 -7.85 14.70
C ALA A 30 -3.91 -8.29 16.14
N GLU A 31 -4.66 -7.50 16.91
CA GLU A 31 -5.03 -7.85 18.31
C GLU A 31 -5.90 -9.14 18.38
N ASP A 32 -6.72 -9.39 17.36
CA ASP A 32 -7.58 -10.58 17.30
C ASP A 32 -6.77 -11.88 17.12
N TYR A 33 -5.54 -11.76 16.65
CA TYR A 33 -4.66 -12.89 16.35
C TYR A 33 -3.50 -13.05 17.35
N LYS A 34 -3.38 -12.19 18.36
CA LYS A 34 -2.24 -12.17 19.29
C LYS A 34 -2.02 -13.48 20.05
N ASP A 35 -3.10 -14.15 20.42
CA ASP A 35 -3.03 -15.42 21.16
C ASP A 35 -2.80 -16.62 20.24
N THR A 36 -3.24 -16.52 18.98
CA THR A 36 -3.06 -17.59 17.99
C THR A 36 -1.69 -17.56 17.36
N TYR A 37 -1.15 -16.35 17.09
CA TYR A 37 0.14 -16.11 16.43
C TYR A 37 1.01 -15.13 17.22
N PRO A 38 1.38 -15.43 18.48
CA PRO A 38 2.05 -14.46 19.37
C PRO A 38 3.39 -13.96 18.84
N GLY A 39 4.17 -14.79 18.13
CA GLY A 39 5.44 -14.38 17.54
C GLY A 39 5.24 -13.40 16.38
N VAL A 40 4.29 -13.68 15.48
CA VAL A 40 3.92 -12.79 14.38
C VAL A 40 3.40 -11.46 14.94
N PHE A 41 2.51 -11.51 15.93
CA PHE A 41 1.98 -10.32 16.59
C PHE A 41 3.07 -9.46 17.21
N ALA A 42 4.05 -10.08 17.91
CA ALA A 42 5.16 -9.35 18.51
C ALA A 42 6.00 -8.60 17.47
N THR A 43 6.30 -9.25 16.33
CA THR A 43 7.04 -8.59 15.23
C THR A 43 6.20 -7.53 14.52
N TYR A 44 4.88 -7.71 14.39
CA TYR A 44 3.98 -6.67 13.90
C TYR A 44 3.99 -5.44 14.83
N LYS A 45 3.91 -5.62 16.13
CA LYS A 45 3.95 -4.53 17.11
C LYS A 45 5.26 -3.74 17.05
N ALA A 46 6.38 -4.39 16.70
CA ALA A 46 7.68 -3.73 16.55
C ALA A 46 7.71 -2.68 15.43
N ASN A 47 6.73 -2.64 14.49
CA ASN A 47 6.59 -1.55 13.54
C ASN A 47 6.31 -0.18 14.18
N ALA A 48 5.88 -0.15 15.45
CA ALA A 48 5.75 1.09 16.20
C ALA A 48 7.11 1.64 16.68
N ASP A 49 8.17 0.83 16.66
CA ASP A 49 9.51 1.22 17.06
C ASP A 49 10.21 1.95 15.90
N MET A 50 10.20 3.26 15.94
CA MET A 50 10.85 4.09 14.94
C MET A 50 12.37 3.93 15.00
N SER A 51 12.99 3.83 13.82
CA SER A 51 14.42 3.61 13.71
C SER A 51 15.00 4.22 12.44
N GLU A 52 16.32 4.49 12.44
CA GLU A 52 17.02 5.06 11.29
C GLU A 52 18.08 4.13 10.72
N THR A 53 18.33 4.32 9.42
CA THR A 53 19.54 3.89 8.70
C THR A 53 20.18 5.12 8.09
N LYS A 54 21.36 5.01 7.49
CA LYS A 54 22.08 6.14 6.91
C LYS A 54 21.24 6.93 5.89
N PHE A 55 20.44 6.25 5.06
CA PHE A 55 19.66 6.86 3.98
C PHE A 55 18.16 6.65 4.12
N GLY A 56 17.67 6.18 5.24
CA GLY A 56 16.25 5.89 5.42
C GLY A 56 15.88 5.63 6.88
N GLY A 57 14.72 5.03 7.06
CA GLY A 57 14.19 4.71 8.37
C GLY A 57 12.77 5.22 8.56
N SER A 58 12.27 5.10 9.77
CA SER A 58 10.90 5.45 10.18
C SER A 58 10.82 6.56 11.23
N VAL A 59 11.96 7.14 11.64
CA VAL A 59 11.97 8.35 12.48
C VAL A 59 11.44 9.51 11.66
N GLN A 60 10.56 10.30 12.24
CA GLN A 60 9.98 11.47 11.58
C GLN A 60 11.10 12.48 11.22
N VAL A 61 11.08 12.93 9.99
CA VAL A 61 11.97 13.96 9.45
C VAL A 61 11.14 14.91 8.60
N ASP A 62 11.22 16.20 8.88
CA ASP A 62 10.69 17.22 7.97
C ASP A 62 11.68 17.41 6.81
N TYR A 63 11.29 16.91 5.63
CA TYR A 63 12.10 17.07 4.43
C TYR A 63 12.20 18.51 3.93
N LEU A 64 11.26 19.38 4.29
CA LEU A 64 11.32 20.80 3.93
C LEU A 64 12.28 21.58 4.82
N GLU A 65 12.60 21.07 6.02
CA GLU A 65 13.71 21.60 6.83
C GLU A 65 15.04 21.02 6.39
N ALA A 66 15.09 19.72 6.12
CA ALA A 66 16.31 19.03 5.68
C ALA A 66 16.79 19.50 4.30
N HIS A 67 15.84 19.81 3.40
CA HIS A 67 16.07 20.19 2.01
C HIS A 67 15.20 21.39 1.63
N PRO A 68 15.54 22.63 2.06
CA PRO A 68 14.67 23.81 1.92
C PRO A 68 14.29 24.17 0.47
N ASN A 69 15.11 23.80 -0.52
CA ASN A 69 14.82 23.97 -1.94
C ASN A 69 13.60 23.18 -2.43
N LEU A 70 13.17 22.15 -1.70
CA LEU A 70 11.93 21.41 -2.02
C LEU A 70 10.69 22.30 -1.92
N ARG A 71 10.71 23.36 -1.10
CA ARG A 71 9.59 24.32 -1.04
C ARG A 71 9.39 25.03 -2.38
N GLU A 72 10.48 25.38 -3.07
CA GLU A 72 10.44 26.00 -4.38
C GLU A 72 10.00 24.98 -5.44
N PHE A 73 10.58 23.78 -5.45
CA PHE A 73 10.20 22.73 -6.40
C PHE A 73 8.72 22.34 -6.32
N TYR A 74 8.16 22.27 -5.12
CA TYR A 74 6.76 21.92 -4.89
C TYR A 74 5.83 23.15 -4.78
N ASP A 75 6.28 24.35 -5.15
CA ASP A 75 5.41 25.54 -5.12
C ASP A 75 4.17 25.31 -6.00
N GLY A 76 2.99 25.61 -5.44
CA GLY A 76 1.69 25.27 -6.04
C GLY A 76 1.16 23.88 -5.71
N TYR A 77 1.96 23.00 -5.11
CA TYR A 77 1.56 21.63 -4.73
C TYR A 77 1.53 21.44 -3.21
N GLY A 78 0.71 20.50 -2.75
CA GLY A 78 0.52 20.26 -1.31
C GLY A 78 1.80 19.94 -0.53
N PHE A 79 2.81 19.35 -1.18
CA PHE A 79 4.09 19.00 -0.57
C PHE A 79 4.94 20.23 -0.21
N ALA A 80 4.69 21.41 -0.77
CA ALA A 80 5.34 22.66 -0.31
C ALA A 80 4.89 23.09 1.09
N LYS A 81 3.74 22.59 1.58
CA LYS A 81 3.24 22.89 2.93
C LYS A 81 3.82 21.98 3.99
N GLN A 82 3.85 20.68 3.69
CA GLN A 82 4.35 19.65 4.58
C GLN A 82 4.87 18.46 3.78
N TYR A 83 6.09 18.02 4.08
CA TYR A 83 6.69 16.84 3.48
C TYR A 83 7.50 16.07 4.52
N ASP A 84 6.83 15.17 5.22
CA ASP A 84 7.45 14.36 6.27
C ASP A 84 7.82 12.98 5.74
N ARG A 85 8.89 12.40 6.31
CA ARG A 85 9.22 10.99 6.15
C ARG A 85 8.10 10.13 6.73
N ALA A 86 7.66 9.13 5.98
CA ALA A 86 6.70 8.14 6.46
C ALA A 86 7.27 7.37 7.67
N ARG A 87 6.45 7.21 8.72
CA ARG A 87 6.83 6.50 9.95
C ARG A 87 6.59 4.99 9.88
N GLY A 88 6.10 4.49 8.74
CA GLY A 88 5.78 3.08 8.52
C GLY A 88 4.30 2.73 8.70
N HIS A 89 3.97 1.46 8.49
CA HIS A 89 2.59 0.98 8.36
C HIS A 89 1.71 1.28 9.58
N THR A 90 2.25 1.16 10.79
CA THR A 90 1.51 1.42 12.04
C THR A 90 1.02 2.86 12.15
N TYR A 91 1.72 3.81 11.55
CA TYR A 91 1.40 5.23 11.61
C TYR A 91 0.75 5.75 10.32
N ALA A 92 0.58 4.90 9.31
CA ALA A 92 0.13 5.34 7.98
C ALA A 92 -1.22 6.04 7.98
N LEU A 93 -2.18 5.58 8.79
CA LEU A 93 -3.49 6.20 8.94
C LEU A 93 -3.39 7.51 9.75
N GLU A 94 -2.67 7.50 10.86
CA GLU A 94 -2.48 8.69 11.72
C GLU A 94 -1.81 9.82 10.95
N ASP A 95 -0.75 9.53 10.18
CA ASP A 95 -0.06 10.51 9.34
C ASP A 95 -0.97 11.08 8.24
N ALA A 96 -1.83 10.24 7.64
CA ALA A 96 -2.79 10.69 6.64
C ALA A 96 -3.88 11.60 7.23
N ILE A 97 -4.33 11.32 8.45
CA ILE A 97 -5.33 12.14 9.14
C ILE A 97 -4.72 13.49 9.53
N ASN A 98 -3.51 13.50 10.08
CA ASN A 98 -2.88 14.68 10.68
C ASN A 98 -2.12 15.57 9.69
N THR A 99 -1.93 15.16 8.43
CA THR A 99 -1.21 15.98 7.45
C THR A 99 -1.93 17.30 7.18
N GLU A 100 -1.15 18.39 7.07
CA GLU A 100 -1.63 19.71 6.65
C GLU A 100 -1.80 19.84 5.13
N ARG A 101 -1.40 18.83 4.37
CA ARG A 101 -1.57 18.81 2.92
C ARG A 101 -3.05 18.72 2.54
N PRO A 102 -3.47 19.33 1.42
CA PRO A 102 -4.81 19.11 0.89
C PRO A 102 -5.09 17.63 0.67
N LYS A 103 -6.28 17.20 1.04
CA LYS A 103 -6.75 15.82 0.87
C LYS A 103 -7.84 15.84 -0.20
N PRO A 104 -7.56 15.38 -1.44
CA PRO A 104 -8.49 15.52 -2.56
C PRO A 104 -9.76 14.67 -2.43
N GLY A 105 -9.74 13.63 -1.60
CA GLY A 105 -10.87 12.76 -1.33
C GLY A 105 -10.53 11.64 -0.36
N ALA A 106 -11.51 10.84 0.01
CA ALA A 106 -11.33 9.69 0.90
C ALA A 106 -10.41 8.62 0.30
N SER A 107 -10.21 8.61 -1.03
CA SER A 107 -9.26 7.72 -1.72
C SER A 107 -7.81 7.84 -1.23
N CYS A 108 -7.43 8.94 -0.56
CA CYS A 108 -6.16 9.04 0.17
C CYS A 108 -5.98 7.91 1.21
N LEU A 109 -7.06 7.26 1.63
CA LEU A 109 -7.07 6.14 2.58
C LEU A 109 -6.90 4.78 1.89
N ALA A 110 -6.95 4.69 0.58
CA ALA A 110 -6.92 3.42 -0.17
C ALA A 110 -5.71 2.53 0.21
N CYS A 111 -4.55 3.14 0.47
CA CYS A 111 -3.33 2.47 0.90
C CYS A 111 -3.04 2.62 2.40
N LYS A 112 -4.04 3.00 3.22
CA LYS A 112 -3.85 3.32 4.64
C LYS A 112 -4.76 2.53 5.58
N SER A 113 -5.91 2.03 5.07
CA SER A 113 -6.92 1.37 5.91
C SER A 113 -7.73 0.35 5.10
N ALA A 114 -7.92 -0.83 5.67
CA ALA A 114 -8.85 -1.82 5.15
C ALA A 114 -10.32 -1.39 5.29
N ASP A 115 -10.63 -0.51 6.24
CA ASP A 115 -11.99 0.04 6.43
C ASP A 115 -12.43 0.86 5.21
N PHE A 116 -11.51 1.62 4.61
CA PHE A 116 -11.80 2.32 3.35
C PHE A 116 -12.10 1.33 2.22
N VAL A 117 -11.32 0.24 2.12
CA VAL A 117 -11.55 -0.79 1.10
C VAL A 117 -12.92 -1.44 1.27
N ALA A 118 -13.31 -1.77 2.50
CA ALA A 118 -14.61 -2.33 2.80
C ALA A 118 -15.76 -1.36 2.46
N ALA A 119 -15.58 -0.07 2.73
CA ALA A 119 -16.56 0.96 2.35
C ALA A 119 -16.68 1.07 0.83
N LEU A 120 -15.55 1.07 0.10
CA LEU A 120 -15.54 1.11 -1.36
C LEU A 120 -16.24 -0.14 -1.97
N GLU A 121 -15.99 -1.34 -1.42
CA GLU A 121 -16.67 -2.57 -1.85
C GLU A 121 -18.19 -2.54 -1.59
N LYS A 122 -18.61 -1.90 -0.51
CA LYS A 122 -20.01 -1.82 -0.10
C LYS A 122 -20.80 -0.73 -0.83
N ASP A 123 -20.24 0.47 -0.90
CA ASP A 123 -20.94 1.69 -1.29
C ASP A 123 -20.55 2.18 -2.70
N GLY A 124 -19.54 1.55 -3.31
CA GLY A 124 -19.12 1.79 -4.68
C GLY A 124 -18.15 2.94 -4.88
N ILE A 125 -17.88 3.27 -6.15
CA ILE A 125 -16.80 4.17 -6.57
C ILE A 125 -16.92 5.60 -6.03
N ASP A 126 -18.12 6.05 -5.74
CA ASP A 126 -18.39 7.41 -5.22
C ASP A 126 -17.71 7.68 -3.88
N VAL A 127 -17.37 6.61 -3.12
CA VAL A 127 -16.61 6.71 -1.87
C VAL A 127 -15.25 7.39 -2.08
N ASN A 128 -14.61 7.22 -3.24
CA ASN A 128 -13.31 7.83 -3.54
C ASN A 128 -13.34 9.36 -3.43
N SER A 129 -14.43 9.98 -3.91
CA SER A 129 -14.60 11.43 -3.95
C SER A 129 -15.24 12.04 -2.71
N MET A 130 -15.64 11.21 -1.72
CA MET A 130 -16.14 11.72 -0.45
C MET A 130 -15.12 12.64 0.23
N ASP A 131 -15.60 13.65 0.94
CA ASP A 131 -14.72 14.49 1.76
C ASP A 131 -13.95 13.64 2.77
N PHE A 132 -12.65 13.81 2.80
CA PHE A 132 -11.75 12.98 3.62
C PHE A 132 -12.08 13.08 5.11
N ASP A 133 -12.22 14.29 5.63
CA ASP A 133 -12.43 14.51 7.07
C ASP A 133 -13.83 14.03 7.48
N GLN A 134 -14.84 14.17 6.60
CA GLN A 134 -16.16 13.62 6.82
C GLN A 134 -16.14 12.09 6.83
N PHE A 135 -15.43 11.47 5.88
CA PHE A 135 -15.30 10.01 5.84
C PHE A 135 -14.66 9.46 7.12
N VAL A 136 -13.56 10.08 7.59
CA VAL A 136 -12.90 9.69 8.85
C VAL A 136 -13.86 9.83 10.05
N LYS A 137 -14.66 10.89 10.08
CA LYS A 137 -15.64 11.14 11.15
C LYS A 137 -16.78 10.11 11.14
N ASP A 138 -17.22 9.69 9.98
CA ASP A 138 -18.31 8.72 9.82
C ASP A 138 -17.86 7.27 10.08
N HIS A 139 -16.55 7.01 10.04
CA HIS A 139 -15.95 5.71 10.32
C HIS A 139 -15.02 5.74 11.56
N PRO A 140 -15.57 6.00 12.76
CA PRO A 140 -14.77 6.07 13.97
C PRO A 140 -14.16 4.70 14.29
N GLY A 141 -12.86 4.67 14.60
CA GLY A 141 -12.16 3.45 14.96
C GLY A 141 -11.53 2.70 13.79
N MET A 142 -11.44 3.34 12.60
CA MET A 142 -10.68 2.79 11.48
C MET A 142 -9.30 2.32 11.93
N GLN A 143 -8.87 1.21 11.34
CA GLN A 143 -7.57 0.62 11.62
C GLN A 143 -6.54 1.04 10.57
N THR A 144 -5.30 1.25 11.00
CA THR A 144 -4.16 1.35 10.11
C THR A 144 -3.85 -0.01 9.46
N ILE A 145 -2.86 -0.06 8.58
CA ILE A 145 -2.45 -1.30 7.91
C ILE A 145 -2.18 -2.42 8.91
N SER A 146 -2.86 -3.54 8.73
CA SER A 146 -2.86 -4.69 9.64
C SER A 146 -3.03 -6.01 8.86
N CYS A 147 -3.31 -7.09 9.55
CA CYS A 147 -3.42 -8.44 8.97
C CYS A 147 -4.40 -8.50 7.78
N TYR A 148 -5.55 -7.85 7.92
CA TYR A 148 -6.60 -7.85 6.91
C TYR A 148 -6.15 -7.30 5.56
N ASP A 149 -5.25 -6.31 5.55
CA ASP A 149 -4.76 -5.65 4.33
C ASP A 149 -4.04 -6.59 3.36
N CYS A 150 -3.52 -7.71 3.86
CA CYS A 150 -2.82 -8.73 3.05
C CYS A 150 -3.50 -10.11 3.09
N HIS A 151 -4.31 -10.40 4.12
CA HIS A 151 -4.88 -11.73 4.33
C HIS A 151 -6.41 -11.78 4.22
N MET A 152 -7.10 -10.63 4.31
CA MET A 152 -8.56 -10.55 4.42
C MET A 152 -9.10 -11.49 5.52
N ASP A 153 -10.06 -12.35 5.19
CA ASP A 153 -10.70 -13.28 6.14
C ASP A 153 -9.91 -14.59 6.33
N ASP A 154 -8.93 -14.87 5.46
CA ASP A 154 -8.11 -16.09 5.51
C ASP A 154 -6.65 -15.73 5.86
N ILE A 155 -6.35 -15.75 7.16
CA ILE A 155 -5.01 -15.41 7.68
C ILE A 155 -3.90 -16.35 7.15
N GLY A 156 -4.23 -17.50 6.61
CA GLY A 156 -3.30 -18.46 6.01
C GLY A 156 -2.92 -18.13 4.57
N THR A 157 -3.65 -17.23 3.93
CA THR A 157 -3.49 -16.93 2.49
C THR A 157 -3.20 -15.45 2.27
N VAL A 158 -2.10 -15.15 1.55
CA VAL A 158 -1.78 -13.79 1.12
C VAL A 158 -2.59 -13.44 -0.13
N GLN A 159 -3.18 -12.26 -0.15
CA GLN A 159 -4.08 -11.78 -1.20
C GLN A 159 -3.77 -10.34 -1.60
N VAL A 160 -4.15 -9.98 -2.83
CA VAL A 160 -4.24 -8.58 -3.27
C VAL A 160 -5.64 -8.08 -2.92
N THR A 161 -5.73 -7.15 -2.00
CA THR A 161 -7.01 -6.66 -1.45
C THR A 161 -7.48 -5.38 -2.12
N ARG A 162 -6.59 -4.62 -2.78
CA ARG A 162 -6.87 -3.32 -3.39
C ARG A 162 -7.36 -3.49 -4.82
N GLU A 163 -8.56 -2.96 -5.10
CA GLU A 163 -9.20 -3.07 -6.41
C GLU A 163 -8.38 -2.45 -7.53
N HIS A 164 -7.79 -1.28 -7.31
CA HIS A 164 -6.97 -0.59 -8.31
C HIS A 164 -5.79 -1.45 -8.80
N PHE A 165 -5.24 -2.32 -7.93
CA PHE A 165 -4.16 -3.22 -8.32
C PHE A 165 -4.69 -4.54 -8.90
N ARG A 166 -5.79 -5.11 -8.34
CA ARG A 166 -6.46 -6.30 -8.92
C ARG A 166 -6.83 -6.05 -10.38
N LYS A 167 -7.34 -4.88 -10.70
CA LYS A 167 -7.68 -4.47 -12.08
C LYS A 167 -6.49 -4.59 -13.04
N GLN A 168 -5.27 -4.26 -12.59
CA GLN A 168 -4.08 -4.42 -13.44
C GLN A 168 -3.72 -5.88 -13.70
N ILE A 169 -3.98 -6.76 -12.73
CA ILE A 169 -3.80 -8.21 -12.89
C ILE A 169 -4.86 -8.77 -13.84
N ASP A 170 -6.12 -8.42 -13.63
CA ASP A 170 -7.26 -8.91 -14.42
C ASP A 170 -7.19 -8.46 -15.88
N GLU A 171 -6.68 -7.27 -16.13
CA GLU A 171 -6.43 -6.72 -17.48
C GLU A 171 -5.12 -7.23 -18.11
N GLY A 172 -4.36 -8.07 -17.40
CA GLY A 172 -3.12 -8.67 -17.90
C GLY A 172 -1.94 -7.71 -18.02
N ARG A 173 -2.02 -6.53 -17.40
CA ARG A 173 -0.91 -5.56 -17.38
C ARG A 173 0.16 -5.94 -16.37
N VAL A 174 -0.24 -6.55 -15.27
CA VAL A 174 0.66 -7.18 -14.29
C VAL A 174 0.50 -8.69 -14.41
N ASN A 175 1.60 -9.38 -14.75
CA ASN A 175 1.58 -10.82 -14.91
C ASN A 175 1.77 -11.51 -13.54
N SER A 176 0.66 -11.96 -12.97
CA SER A 176 0.66 -12.68 -11.69
C SER A 176 1.37 -14.05 -11.73
N ASN A 177 1.67 -14.59 -12.92
CA ASN A 177 2.45 -15.84 -13.04
C ASN A 177 3.96 -15.62 -12.92
N ASN A 178 4.44 -14.41 -13.22
CA ASN A 178 5.86 -14.06 -13.14
C ASN A 178 6.22 -13.37 -11.82
N ALA A 179 5.29 -12.62 -11.23
CA ALA A 179 5.48 -12.02 -9.92
C ALA A 179 4.87 -12.94 -8.84
N LYS A 180 5.62 -13.18 -7.77
CA LYS A 180 5.09 -13.93 -6.64
C LYS A 180 3.96 -13.12 -5.99
N VAL A 181 2.90 -13.80 -5.54
CA VAL A 181 1.78 -13.17 -4.84
C VAL A 181 2.22 -12.34 -3.62
N ASP A 182 3.32 -12.74 -3.01
CA ASP A 182 3.97 -12.03 -1.91
C ASP A 182 4.49 -10.63 -2.31
N SER A 183 5.01 -10.47 -3.55
CA SER A 183 5.35 -9.14 -4.09
C SER A 183 4.10 -8.35 -4.44
N LEU A 184 3.07 -8.99 -5.01
CA LEU A 184 1.84 -8.30 -5.42
C LEU A 184 1.06 -7.74 -4.23
N SER A 185 1.11 -8.41 -3.06
CA SER A 185 0.48 -7.91 -1.83
C SER A 185 1.15 -6.64 -1.29
N CYS A 186 2.43 -6.42 -1.57
CA CYS A 186 3.14 -5.18 -1.26
C CYS A 186 2.87 -4.12 -2.34
N ALA A 187 2.95 -4.52 -3.61
CA ALA A 187 2.75 -3.69 -4.79
C ALA A 187 1.39 -2.98 -4.81
N GLN A 188 0.35 -3.56 -4.23
CA GLN A 188 -0.96 -2.91 -4.18
C GLN A 188 -0.97 -1.52 -3.53
N CYS A 189 0.09 -1.15 -2.79
CA CYS A 189 0.29 0.16 -2.18
C CYS A 189 1.65 0.78 -2.52
N HIS A 190 2.67 -0.04 -2.82
CA HIS A 190 4.04 0.39 -3.15
C HIS A 190 4.23 0.46 -4.67
N VAL A 191 3.50 1.36 -5.32
CA VAL A 191 3.44 1.57 -6.77
C VAL A 191 3.35 3.05 -7.12
N GLU A 192 3.67 3.37 -8.36
CA GLU A 192 3.34 4.67 -8.94
C GLU A 192 1.83 4.74 -9.20
N TYR A 193 1.22 5.87 -8.85
CA TYR A 193 -0.19 6.12 -9.05
C TYR A 193 -0.51 7.61 -9.14
N TYR A 194 -1.66 7.92 -9.67
CA TYR A 194 -2.29 9.23 -9.53
C TYR A 194 -3.76 9.08 -9.11
N LEU A 195 -4.37 10.17 -8.68
CA LEU A 195 -5.80 10.21 -8.42
C LEU A 195 -6.51 10.82 -9.62
N ASP A 196 -7.52 10.13 -10.14
CA ASP A 196 -8.34 10.66 -11.22
C ASP A 196 -8.90 12.04 -10.83
N PRO A 197 -8.75 13.08 -11.68
CA PRO A 197 -9.16 14.44 -11.32
C PRO A 197 -10.65 14.61 -11.00
N GLU A 198 -11.52 13.75 -11.56
CA GLU A 198 -12.97 13.83 -11.38
C GLU A 198 -13.46 12.88 -10.28
N THR A 199 -13.14 11.59 -10.41
CA THR A 199 -13.66 10.53 -9.53
C THR A 199 -12.83 10.34 -8.27
N LYS A 200 -11.59 10.84 -8.23
CA LYS A 200 -10.57 10.59 -7.18
C LYS A 200 -10.19 9.12 -7.04
N GLU A 201 -10.52 8.28 -8.01
CA GLU A 201 -10.09 6.89 -8.06
C GLU A 201 -8.55 6.80 -8.12
N VAL A 202 -7.97 5.82 -7.45
CA VAL A 202 -6.55 5.51 -7.58
C VAL A 202 -6.31 4.82 -8.92
N ILE A 203 -5.52 5.44 -9.79
CA ILE A 203 -5.19 4.92 -11.12
C ILE A 203 -3.70 4.63 -11.21
N LEU A 204 -3.36 3.46 -11.78
CA LEU A 204 -1.99 3.10 -12.09
C LEU A 204 -1.71 3.37 -13.58
N PRO A 205 -0.60 4.04 -13.94
CA PRO A 205 -0.30 4.46 -15.31
C PRO A 205 0.25 3.32 -16.20
N TYR A 206 -0.31 2.11 -16.09
CA TYR A 206 0.26 0.87 -16.67
C TYR A 206 -0.27 0.51 -18.07
N LYS A 207 -0.89 1.44 -18.76
CA LYS A 207 -1.47 1.18 -20.12
C LYS A 207 -0.46 0.60 -21.12
N TYR A 208 0.78 1.06 -21.06
CA TYR A 208 1.85 0.67 -21.99
C TYR A 208 2.89 -0.25 -21.34
N GLY A 209 2.87 -0.39 -20.03
CA GLY A 209 3.84 -1.07 -19.20
C GLY A 209 4.08 -0.25 -17.92
N PHE A 210 5.03 -0.69 -17.12
CA PHE A 210 5.40 -0.01 -15.86
C PHE A 210 6.88 0.42 -15.82
N GLU A 211 7.58 0.38 -16.96
CA GLU A 211 8.86 1.07 -17.10
C GLU A 211 8.63 2.59 -17.10
N THR A 212 9.63 3.34 -16.68
CA THR A 212 9.52 4.81 -16.55
C THR A 212 9.04 5.48 -17.85
N ASP A 213 9.59 5.07 -18.99
CA ASP A 213 9.21 5.64 -20.31
C ASP A 213 7.77 5.27 -20.70
N ASP A 214 7.28 4.09 -20.31
CA ASP A 214 5.92 3.66 -20.58
C ASP A 214 4.90 4.47 -19.75
N MET A 215 5.21 4.71 -18.47
CA MET A 215 4.39 5.53 -17.60
C MET A 215 4.38 6.99 -18.03
N LEU A 216 5.54 7.55 -18.41
CA LEU A 216 5.62 8.92 -18.93
C LEU A 216 4.81 9.07 -20.21
N LYS A 217 4.93 8.12 -21.14
CA LYS A 217 4.12 8.08 -22.36
C LYS A 217 2.60 8.07 -22.06
N TYR A 218 2.19 7.36 -21.01
CA TYR A 218 0.79 7.36 -20.60
C TYR A 218 0.34 8.73 -20.09
N TYR A 219 1.12 9.37 -19.22
CA TYR A 219 0.83 10.71 -18.71
C TYR A 219 0.79 11.75 -19.80
N ASP A 220 1.73 11.68 -20.76
CA ASP A 220 1.73 12.58 -21.96
C ASP A 220 0.48 12.40 -22.81
N GLU A 221 0.01 11.16 -23.00
CA GLU A 221 -1.20 10.89 -23.81
C GLU A 221 -2.46 11.50 -23.21
N ILE A 222 -2.59 11.48 -21.87
CA ILE A 222 -3.76 12.02 -21.19
C ILE A 222 -3.59 13.47 -20.74
N ASP A 223 -2.48 14.12 -21.11
CA ASP A 223 -2.12 15.50 -20.74
C ASP A 223 -2.22 15.72 -19.21
N PHE A 224 -1.75 14.74 -18.43
CA PHE A 224 -1.82 14.78 -16.98
C PHE A 224 -0.53 15.33 -16.36
N ASN A 225 -0.70 16.20 -15.37
CA ASN A 225 0.34 16.59 -14.42
C ASN A 225 -0.27 16.72 -13.02
N ASP A 226 0.55 16.52 -11.97
CA ASP A 226 0.09 16.68 -10.58
C ASP A 226 -0.17 18.14 -10.23
N TRP A 227 0.62 19.06 -10.79
CA TRP A 227 0.43 20.51 -10.62
C TRP A 227 1.17 21.30 -11.71
N GLU A 228 0.78 22.56 -11.87
CA GLU A 228 1.50 23.53 -12.65
C GLU A 228 2.29 24.47 -11.72
N HIS A 229 3.59 24.59 -11.95
CA HIS A 229 4.45 25.44 -11.13
C HIS A 229 4.12 26.92 -11.35
N PRO A 230 3.73 27.69 -10.32
CA PRO A 230 3.13 29.02 -10.49
C PRO A 230 4.09 30.05 -11.07
N ALA A 231 5.41 29.92 -10.86
CA ALA A 231 6.39 30.87 -11.37
C ALA A 231 6.76 30.61 -12.85
N THR A 232 6.60 29.38 -13.37
CA THR A 232 7.08 29.00 -14.72
C THR A 232 5.97 28.53 -15.64
N GLY A 233 4.80 28.16 -15.14
CA GLY A 233 3.73 27.53 -15.91
C GLY A 233 4.09 26.12 -16.40
N THR A 234 5.08 25.47 -15.78
CA THR A 234 5.51 24.12 -16.16
C THR A 234 4.64 23.09 -15.45
N GLY A 235 4.04 22.17 -16.22
CA GLY A 235 3.39 20.98 -15.67
C GLY A 235 4.43 20.04 -15.08
N LEU A 236 4.19 19.56 -13.85
CA LEU A 236 5.11 18.71 -13.12
C LEU A 236 4.42 17.44 -12.63
N LEU A 237 5.16 16.35 -12.64
CA LEU A 237 4.76 15.04 -12.09
C LEU A 237 5.61 14.74 -10.85
N LYS A 238 4.99 14.19 -9.82
CA LYS A 238 5.68 13.63 -8.67
C LYS A 238 5.56 12.12 -8.68
N ALA A 239 6.68 11.42 -8.88
CA ALA A 239 6.70 9.98 -8.63
C ALA A 239 6.29 9.68 -7.18
N GLN A 240 5.33 8.79 -6.98
CA GLN A 240 4.77 8.49 -5.67
C GLN A 240 5.56 7.41 -4.95
N HIS A 241 5.32 6.14 -5.27
CA HIS A 241 5.86 4.97 -4.59
C HIS A 241 6.32 3.88 -5.58
N PRO A 242 7.22 4.16 -6.55
CA PRO A 242 7.56 3.23 -7.63
C PRO A 242 8.48 2.07 -7.19
N GLU A 243 8.28 1.53 -5.98
CA GLU A 243 9.11 0.44 -5.46
C GLU A 243 8.89 -0.85 -6.21
N PHE A 244 7.65 -1.18 -6.58
CA PHE A 244 7.34 -2.37 -7.37
C PHE A 244 7.96 -2.27 -8.77
N GLU A 245 7.78 -1.14 -9.44
CA GLU A 245 8.31 -0.89 -10.78
C GLU A 245 9.84 -0.95 -10.81
N THR A 246 10.50 -0.37 -9.81
CA THR A 246 11.98 -0.41 -9.71
C THR A 246 12.51 -1.78 -9.31
N PHE A 247 11.72 -2.60 -8.62
CA PHE A 247 12.08 -3.98 -8.27
C PHE A 247 11.97 -4.91 -9.47
N MET A 248 10.90 -4.79 -10.27
CA MET A 248 10.67 -5.64 -11.43
C MET A 248 11.77 -5.49 -12.47
N GLY A 249 12.27 -6.63 -12.98
CA GLY A 249 13.42 -6.66 -13.90
C GLY A 249 14.78 -6.44 -13.23
N SER A 250 14.84 -6.21 -11.93
CA SER A 250 16.09 -6.12 -11.18
C SER A 250 16.82 -7.47 -11.11
N VAL A 251 18.09 -7.46 -10.71
CA VAL A 251 18.87 -8.69 -10.49
C VAL A 251 18.26 -9.60 -9.43
N HIS A 252 17.57 -9.04 -8.44
CA HIS A 252 16.90 -9.80 -7.39
C HIS A 252 15.59 -10.42 -7.88
N ASP A 253 14.80 -9.70 -8.67
CA ASP A 253 13.62 -10.24 -9.34
C ASP A 253 14.02 -11.37 -10.31
N ALA A 254 15.05 -11.15 -11.14
CA ALA A 254 15.58 -12.17 -12.06
C ALA A 254 16.13 -13.41 -11.33
N ALA A 255 16.62 -13.26 -10.08
CA ALA A 255 17.01 -14.37 -9.21
C ALA A 255 15.80 -15.07 -8.55
N GLY A 256 14.58 -14.60 -8.79
CA GLY A 256 13.34 -15.18 -8.26
C GLY A 256 13.04 -14.80 -6.81
N LEU A 257 13.59 -13.69 -6.31
CA LEU A 257 13.24 -13.14 -5.01
C LEU A 257 11.94 -12.36 -5.07
N SER A 258 11.39 -12.05 -3.90
CA SER A 258 10.21 -11.21 -3.69
C SER A 258 10.47 -10.20 -2.59
N CYS A 259 9.57 -9.23 -2.41
CA CYS A 259 9.69 -8.21 -1.37
C CYS A 259 9.87 -8.80 0.03
N ILE A 260 9.14 -9.88 0.33
CA ILE A 260 9.18 -10.52 1.65
C ILE A 260 10.49 -11.26 1.93
N ASP A 261 11.27 -11.63 0.91
CA ASP A 261 12.56 -12.31 1.12
C ASP A 261 13.58 -11.39 1.79
N CYS A 262 13.41 -10.06 1.63
CA CYS A 262 14.24 -9.05 2.29
C CYS A 262 13.54 -8.38 3.48
N HIS A 263 12.24 -8.08 3.38
CA HIS A 263 11.50 -7.30 4.39
C HIS A 263 10.76 -8.14 5.42
N MET A 264 10.63 -9.46 5.21
CA MET A 264 9.99 -10.40 6.13
C MET A 264 10.85 -11.66 6.33
N PRO A 265 12.05 -11.53 6.93
CA PRO A 265 12.95 -12.67 7.13
C PRO A 265 12.30 -13.73 8.02
N ILE A 266 12.75 -14.98 7.87
CA ILE A 266 12.38 -16.03 8.81
C ILE A 266 13.12 -15.78 10.13
N VAL A 267 12.35 -15.67 11.21
CA VAL A 267 12.83 -15.51 12.58
C VAL A 267 12.34 -16.67 13.45
N GLU A 268 12.88 -16.79 14.64
CA GLU A 268 12.56 -17.86 15.58
C GLU A 268 12.15 -17.26 16.93
N ASP A 269 11.05 -17.77 17.51
CA ASP A 269 10.62 -17.38 18.83
C ASP A 269 11.43 -18.13 19.93
N GLU A 270 11.21 -17.76 21.20
CA GLU A 270 11.88 -18.37 22.36
C GLU A 270 11.64 -19.89 22.49
N LYS A 271 10.63 -20.42 21.80
CA LYS A 271 10.27 -21.85 21.81
C LYS A 271 10.85 -22.60 20.61
N GLY A 272 11.58 -21.92 19.72
CA GLY A 272 12.14 -22.49 18.51
C GLY A 272 11.15 -22.56 17.33
N ASN A 273 9.99 -21.92 17.40
CA ASN A 273 9.06 -21.88 16.28
C ASN A 273 9.53 -20.85 15.25
N LYS A 274 9.62 -21.28 14.00
CA LYS A 274 10.02 -20.42 12.86
C LYS A 274 8.81 -19.83 12.18
N PHE A 275 8.87 -18.53 11.89
CA PHE A 275 7.83 -17.80 11.18
C PHE A 275 8.42 -16.61 10.43
N LYS A 276 7.66 -16.03 9.48
CA LYS A 276 8.05 -14.79 8.80
C LYS A 276 7.80 -13.59 9.72
N SER A 277 8.81 -12.77 9.91
CA SER A 277 8.71 -11.51 10.67
C SER A 277 7.73 -10.56 9.95
N HIS A 278 6.85 -9.95 10.71
CA HIS A 278 5.96 -8.86 10.25
C HIS A 278 6.46 -7.49 10.71
N HIS A 279 7.73 -7.38 11.07
CA HIS A 279 8.41 -6.11 11.27
C HIS A 279 8.95 -5.60 9.93
N TRP A 280 8.11 -4.87 9.19
CA TRP A 280 8.40 -4.32 7.87
C TRP A 280 9.30 -3.08 7.97
N THR A 281 10.57 -3.29 8.25
CA THR A 281 11.58 -2.25 8.42
C THR A 281 12.69 -2.42 7.39
N SER A 282 13.63 -1.47 7.37
CA SER A 282 14.82 -1.63 6.55
C SER A 282 15.58 -2.90 6.92
N PRO A 283 15.94 -3.76 5.97
CA PRO A 283 16.78 -4.94 6.21
C PRO A 283 18.11 -4.61 6.90
N LEU A 284 18.63 -3.38 6.73
CA LEU A 284 19.89 -2.93 7.34
C LEU A 284 19.81 -2.70 8.86
N LYS A 285 18.59 -2.72 9.43
CA LYS A 285 18.37 -2.49 10.87
C LYS A 285 18.78 -3.65 11.75
N SER A 286 18.80 -4.86 11.22
CA SER A 286 19.02 -6.08 11.99
C SER A 286 20.05 -6.96 11.32
N LYS A 287 21.14 -7.25 12.03
CA LYS A 287 22.14 -8.23 11.58
C LYS A 287 21.50 -9.61 11.37
N GLU A 288 20.49 -9.95 12.17
CA GLU A 288 19.73 -11.18 11.99
C GLU A 288 18.98 -11.18 10.65
N THR A 289 18.35 -10.08 10.28
CA THR A 289 17.70 -9.92 8.97
C THR A 289 18.71 -10.08 7.85
N ILE A 290 19.86 -9.41 7.92
CA ILE A 290 20.92 -9.52 6.91
C ILE A 290 21.39 -10.97 6.79
N LYS A 291 21.66 -11.64 7.92
CA LYS A 291 22.07 -13.03 7.98
C LYS A 291 21.04 -13.97 7.34
N ASN A 292 19.76 -13.79 7.67
CA ASN A 292 18.71 -14.72 7.25
C ASN A 292 18.19 -14.43 5.83
N SER A 293 18.39 -13.21 5.30
CA SER A 293 17.98 -12.82 3.97
C SER A 293 19.19 -12.72 3.02
N CYS A 294 20.07 -11.73 3.24
CA CYS A 294 21.14 -11.39 2.28
C CYS A 294 22.21 -12.47 2.19
N LEU A 295 22.71 -12.97 3.33
CA LEU A 295 23.86 -13.88 3.36
C LEU A 295 23.53 -15.30 2.91
N SER A 296 22.26 -15.63 2.72
CA SER A 296 21.84 -16.89 2.09
C SER A 296 22.38 -17.01 0.65
N CYS A 297 22.51 -15.89 -0.07
CA CYS A 297 23.06 -15.81 -1.42
C CYS A 297 24.43 -15.13 -1.45
N HIS A 298 24.67 -14.12 -0.61
CA HIS A 298 25.93 -13.38 -0.51
C HIS A 298 26.89 -13.98 0.55
N ALA A 299 27.04 -15.29 0.55
CA ALA A 299 27.75 -16.07 1.58
C ALA A 299 29.24 -15.70 1.79
N GLY A 300 29.84 -14.92 0.90
CA GLY A 300 31.23 -14.46 1.04
C GLY A 300 31.41 -13.18 1.85
N LYS A 301 30.33 -12.61 2.40
CA LYS A 301 30.32 -11.36 3.15
C LYS A 301 29.92 -11.59 4.60
N SER A 302 30.40 -10.74 5.50
CA SER A 302 29.85 -10.60 6.85
C SER A 302 28.62 -9.69 6.86
N GLU A 303 27.89 -9.63 7.97
CA GLU A 303 26.77 -8.70 8.14
C GLU A 303 27.23 -7.24 7.99
N ASP A 304 28.37 -6.89 8.56
CA ASP A 304 28.93 -5.54 8.48
C ASP A 304 29.38 -5.18 7.05
N ASP A 305 29.98 -6.13 6.31
CA ASP A 305 30.32 -5.94 4.90
C ASP A 305 29.09 -5.72 4.03
N MET A 306 27.98 -6.40 4.32
CA MET A 306 26.72 -6.20 3.59
C MET A 306 26.14 -4.82 3.85
N ILE A 307 26.12 -4.37 5.10
CA ILE A 307 25.66 -3.00 5.45
C ILE A 307 26.52 -1.98 4.72
N ALA A 308 27.84 -2.06 4.83
CA ALA A 308 28.77 -1.13 4.20
C ALA A 308 28.60 -1.11 2.67
N TRP A 309 28.42 -2.26 2.04
CA TRP A 309 28.20 -2.33 0.59
C TRP A 309 26.89 -1.71 0.14
N VAL A 310 25.79 -1.96 0.83
CA VAL A 310 24.49 -1.33 0.52
C VAL A 310 24.57 0.18 0.72
N GLU A 311 25.17 0.65 1.82
CA GLU A 311 25.37 2.08 2.08
C GLU A 311 26.28 2.75 1.04
N GLU A 312 27.30 2.06 0.52
CA GLU A 312 28.12 2.56 -0.57
C GLU A 312 27.30 2.77 -1.86
N VAL A 313 26.46 1.80 -2.22
CA VAL A 313 25.55 1.92 -3.37
C VAL A 313 24.58 3.08 -3.19
N GLN A 314 23.97 3.19 -2.03
CA GLN A 314 23.05 4.28 -1.69
C GLN A 314 23.75 5.64 -1.72
N GLN A 315 24.99 5.74 -1.20
CA GLN A 315 25.80 6.96 -1.27
C GLN A 315 26.07 7.35 -2.72
N GLY A 316 26.45 6.38 -3.56
CA GLY A 316 26.71 6.65 -4.98
C GLY A 316 25.48 7.12 -5.76
N VAL A 317 24.26 6.72 -5.37
CA VAL A 317 23.01 7.27 -5.91
C VAL A 317 22.79 8.68 -5.39
N TYR A 318 22.89 8.89 -4.07
CA TYR A 318 22.72 10.18 -3.43
C TYR A 318 23.64 11.25 -4.05
N ASP A 319 24.93 10.95 -4.20
CA ASP A 319 25.93 11.89 -4.76
C ASP A 319 25.67 12.28 -6.23
N ARG A 320 24.85 11.48 -6.95
CA ARG A 320 24.48 11.77 -8.35
C ARG A 320 23.16 12.51 -8.48
N THR A 321 22.35 12.55 -7.42
CA THR A 321 21.02 13.16 -7.42
C THR A 321 20.94 14.45 -6.62
N THR A 322 21.97 14.77 -5.83
CA THR A 322 22.12 16.01 -5.05
C THR A 322 23.23 16.88 -5.57
#